data_27357b2e14d70d50c4e4ab71e7e52179
#
_entry.id   27357b2e14d70d50c4e4ab71e7e52179
#
_cell.length_a   1.000
_cell.length_b   1.000
_cell.length_c   1.000
_cell.angle_alpha   90.00
_cell.angle_beta   90.00
_cell.angle_gamma   90.00
#
_symmetry.space_group_name_H-M   'P 1'
#
loop_
_entity.id
_entity.type
_entity.pdbx_description
1 polymer ?
#
loop_
_entity_poly.entity_id
_entity_poly.type
_entity_poly.pdbx_seq_one_letter_code
_entity_poly.pdbx_strand_id
1 'polypeptide(L)'
;VSGAALYYGLGLAVLGAPGFALPAWNPPQIVLPLPTLGFIDGLPATVAYLPLLLPFGLLMVVGGINVSESARAAGDDYRTRDILLVEALATLVAGVCGGVAQTTPYIGQPAYKHMGARSGYTLLTGVFIGIGGMLGVISGLVQWLPLAVLAPIIVYVSIDITTQAFQATPRQHSGAMVLGFLPSVAYLLTIKAPGWIAPDQLVALTTKVDGHGLPELAVIFALGNGFIITAMLWIATVAAMIDGRLRRGAAFLLVAAGLTLFGLIHSVDPRGGIYLPWSLQGLARVISWQFVGAYVALAATLLLLSLLPARKEALQ
;
A
#
# COMPACT_ATOMS: atom_id res chain seq x y z
N VAL A 1 5.97 27.21 1.17
CA VAL A 1 5.76 28.51 0.50
C VAL A 1 6.96 28.86 -0.37
N SER A 2 8.19 28.92 0.17
CA SER A 2 9.39 29.26 -0.61
C SER A 2 9.66 28.34 -1.79
N GLY A 3 9.49 27.02 -1.64
CA GLY A 3 9.63 26.06 -2.74
C GLY A 3 8.64 26.29 -3.88
N ALA A 4 7.38 26.58 -3.57
CA ALA A 4 6.38 26.91 -4.59
C ALA A 4 6.69 28.23 -5.29
N ALA A 5 7.13 29.25 -4.54
CA ALA A 5 7.55 30.52 -5.10
C ALA A 5 8.75 30.37 -6.06
N LEU A 6 9.73 29.54 -5.68
CA LEU A 6 10.87 29.22 -6.55
C LEU A 6 10.42 28.44 -7.79
N TYR A 7 9.56 27.43 -7.63
CA TYR A 7 9.06 26.63 -8.74
C TYR A 7 8.35 27.48 -9.79
N TYR A 8 7.38 28.27 -9.38
CA TYR A 8 6.64 29.13 -10.30
C TYR A 8 7.50 30.31 -10.80
N GLY A 9 8.25 30.97 -9.91
CA GLY A 9 9.07 32.11 -10.27
C GLY A 9 10.18 31.77 -11.28
N LEU A 10 10.96 30.73 -10.99
CA LEU A 10 12.01 30.28 -11.91
C LEU A 10 11.44 29.64 -13.17
N GLY A 11 10.40 28.81 -13.05
CA GLY A 11 9.78 28.16 -14.19
C GLY A 11 9.18 29.14 -15.20
N LEU A 12 8.46 30.16 -14.71
CA LEU A 12 7.88 31.20 -15.56
C LEU A 12 8.95 32.14 -16.12
N ALA A 13 9.91 32.58 -15.29
CA ALA A 13 10.92 33.55 -15.69
C ALA A 13 12.01 32.97 -16.59
N VAL A 14 12.42 31.71 -16.36
CA VAL A 14 13.58 31.11 -17.04
C VAL A 14 13.17 30.18 -18.18
N LEU A 15 12.12 29.36 -17.96
CA LEU A 15 11.74 28.32 -18.92
C LEU A 15 10.57 28.71 -19.81
N GLY A 16 9.73 29.65 -19.37
CA GLY A 16 8.54 30.09 -20.14
C GLY A 16 7.59 28.97 -20.53
N ALA A 17 7.72 27.79 -19.91
CA ALA A 17 7.00 26.61 -20.31
C ALA A 17 5.56 26.61 -19.76
N PRO A 18 4.56 26.14 -20.52
CA PRO A 18 3.16 26.16 -20.10
C PRO A 18 2.88 25.36 -18.83
N GLY A 19 3.74 24.36 -18.48
CA GLY A 19 3.61 23.58 -17.25
C GLY A 19 3.90 24.34 -15.94
N PHE A 20 4.43 25.56 -16.03
CA PHE A 20 4.70 26.43 -14.87
C PHE A 20 3.67 27.57 -14.71
N ALA A 21 2.60 27.55 -15.51
CA ALA A 21 1.53 28.51 -15.33
C ALA A 21 0.90 28.39 -13.94
N LEU A 22 0.62 29.55 -13.33
CA LEU A 22 -0.08 29.56 -12.04
C LEU A 22 -1.47 28.94 -12.20
N PRO A 23 -1.89 28.08 -11.28
CA PRO A 23 -3.24 27.52 -11.29
C PRO A 23 -4.28 28.63 -11.27
N ALA A 24 -5.39 28.43 -11.97
CA ALA A 24 -6.51 29.35 -11.90
C ALA A 24 -7.04 29.43 -10.47
N TRP A 25 -7.29 30.63 -9.99
CA TRP A 25 -7.90 30.82 -8.69
C TRP A 25 -9.38 30.42 -8.77
N ASN A 26 -9.72 29.29 -8.10
CA ASN A 26 -11.10 28.93 -7.88
C ASN A 26 -11.55 29.52 -6.53
N PRO A 27 -12.63 30.31 -6.48
CA PRO A 27 -13.11 30.83 -5.23
C PRO A 27 -13.46 29.70 -4.25
N PRO A 28 -13.14 29.84 -2.97
CA PRO A 28 -13.51 28.88 -1.96
C PRO A 28 -15.02 28.66 -1.94
N GLN A 29 -15.43 27.38 -1.94
CA GLN A 29 -16.83 27.01 -1.81
C GLN A 29 -17.06 26.42 -0.43
N ILE A 30 -18.02 26.97 0.30
CA ILE A 30 -18.40 26.44 1.61
C ILE A 30 -19.19 25.14 1.38
N VAL A 31 -18.66 24.05 1.86
CA VAL A 31 -19.30 22.72 1.81
C VAL A 31 -19.41 22.18 3.23
N LEU A 32 -20.63 22.00 3.69
CA LEU A 32 -20.86 21.38 5.00
C LEU A 32 -20.96 19.87 4.85
N PRO A 33 -20.33 19.10 5.73
CA PRO A 33 -20.42 17.63 5.75
C PRO A 33 -21.77 17.20 6.32
N LEU A 34 -22.85 17.42 5.57
CA LEU A 34 -24.18 17.05 6.00
C LEU A 34 -24.43 15.55 5.69
N PRO A 35 -25.05 14.80 6.61
CA PRO A 35 -25.46 13.46 6.33
C PRO A 35 -26.38 13.39 5.10
N THR A 36 -26.07 12.48 4.20
CA THR A 36 -26.88 12.24 2.99
C THR A 36 -27.39 10.82 3.01
N LEU A 37 -28.54 10.57 2.43
CA LEU A 37 -29.08 9.23 2.25
C LEU A 37 -28.60 8.56 0.95
N GLY A 38 -27.79 9.27 0.15
CA GLY A 38 -27.28 8.76 -1.12
C GLY A 38 -26.46 7.48 -1.02
N PHE A 39 -25.88 7.17 0.15
CA PHE A 39 -25.23 5.89 0.36
C PHE A 39 -26.20 4.69 0.31
N ILE A 40 -27.49 4.89 0.64
CA ILE A 40 -28.52 3.83 0.59
C ILE A 40 -28.76 3.43 -0.88
N ASP A 41 -28.81 4.41 -1.78
CA ASP A 41 -28.98 4.17 -3.21
C ASP A 41 -27.76 3.44 -3.83
N GLY A 42 -26.59 3.62 -3.22
CA GLY A 42 -25.38 2.92 -3.61
C GLY A 42 -25.22 1.49 -3.09
N LEU A 43 -26.01 1.07 -2.07
CA LEU A 43 -25.89 -0.26 -1.47
C LEU A 43 -26.02 -1.42 -2.47
N PRO A 44 -26.98 -1.43 -3.41
CA PRO A 44 -27.07 -2.52 -4.39
C PRO A 44 -25.82 -2.63 -5.26
N ALA A 45 -25.20 -1.51 -5.62
CA ALA A 45 -23.96 -1.49 -6.39
C ALA A 45 -22.76 -2.01 -5.58
N THR A 46 -22.79 -1.91 -4.25
CA THR A 46 -21.71 -2.35 -3.36
C THR A 46 -21.39 -3.83 -3.54
N VAL A 47 -22.40 -4.67 -3.82
CA VAL A 47 -22.20 -6.12 -4.06
C VAL A 47 -21.25 -6.36 -5.24
N ALA A 48 -21.38 -5.58 -6.31
CA ALA A 48 -20.49 -5.69 -7.46
C ALA A 48 -19.04 -5.26 -7.16
N TYR A 49 -18.84 -4.40 -6.14
CA TYR A 49 -17.53 -3.92 -5.73
C TYR A 49 -16.93 -4.70 -4.54
N LEU A 50 -17.64 -5.69 -3.97
CA LEU A 50 -17.09 -6.51 -2.88
C LEU A 50 -15.73 -7.16 -3.21
N PRO A 51 -15.48 -7.66 -4.43
CA PRO A 51 -14.18 -8.20 -4.80
C PRO A 51 -13.03 -7.19 -4.67
N LEU A 52 -13.33 -5.91 -4.81
CA LEU A 52 -12.37 -4.83 -4.62
C LEU A 52 -12.31 -4.38 -3.15
N LEU A 53 -13.47 -4.22 -2.52
CA LEU A 53 -13.57 -3.68 -1.15
C LEU A 53 -12.94 -4.58 -0.10
N LEU A 54 -13.08 -5.92 -0.22
CA LEU A 54 -12.54 -6.85 0.77
C LEU A 54 -11.00 -6.83 0.83
N PRO A 55 -10.26 -6.94 -0.30
CA PRO A 55 -8.81 -6.81 -0.27
C PRO A 55 -8.34 -5.45 0.24
N PHE A 56 -9.00 -4.36 -0.19
CA PHE A 56 -8.66 -3.02 0.31
C PHE A 56 -8.96 -2.86 1.79
N GLY A 57 -10.08 -3.39 2.29
CA GLY A 57 -10.38 -3.39 3.72
C GLY A 57 -9.32 -4.12 4.56
N LEU A 58 -8.88 -5.29 4.10
CA LEU A 58 -7.77 -6.01 4.73
C LEU A 58 -6.47 -5.21 4.70
N LEU A 59 -6.18 -4.55 3.56
CA LEU A 59 -5.01 -3.70 3.41
C LEU A 59 -5.02 -2.54 4.41
N MET A 60 -6.18 -1.90 4.61
CA MET A 60 -6.35 -0.82 5.58
C MET A 60 -6.09 -1.30 7.02
N VAL A 61 -6.65 -2.45 7.41
CA VAL A 61 -6.41 -3.04 8.74
C VAL A 61 -4.92 -3.36 8.94
N VAL A 62 -4.28 -4.00 7.96
CA VAL A 62 -2.84 -4.30 8.01
C VAL A 62 -2.01 -3.01 8.07
N GLY A 63 -2.39 -1.99 7.30
CA GLY A 63 -1.79 -0.66 7.36
C GLY A 63 -1.88 -0.03 8.75
N GLY A 64 -3.06 -0.04 9.38
CA GLY A 64 -3.28 0.47 10.75
C GLY A 64 -2.46 -0.26 11.81
N ILE A 65 -2.31 -1.58 11.68
CA ILE A 65 -1.43 -2.37 12.55
C ILE A 65 0.03 -1.91 12.37
N ASN A 66 0.50 -1.80 11.14
CA ASN A 66 1.87 -1.39 10.84
C ASN A 66 2.20 0.00 11.38
N VAL A 67 1.27 0.95 11.25
CA VAL A 67 1.44 2.31 11.78
C VAL A 67 1.50 2.29 13.31
N SER A 68 0.66 1.48 13.96
CA SER A 68 0.68 1.33 15.43
C SER A 68 2.01 0.74 15.92
N GLU A 69 2.55 -0.25 15.22
CA GLU A 69 3.86 -0.84 15.54
C GLU A 69 5.01 0.14 15.27
N SER A 70 4.93 0.95 14.23
CA SER A 70 5.90 2.02 13.94
C SER A 70 5.92 3.06 15.07
N ALA A 71 4.74 3.47 15.56
CA ALA A 71 4.63 4.39 16.69
C ALA A 71 5.20 3.77 17.99
N ARG A 72 4.92 2.48 18.23
CA ARG A 72 5.48 1.73 19.37
C ARG A 72 7.01 1.67 19.33
N ALA A 73 7.59 1.41 18.14
CA ALA A 73 9.03 1.42 17.94
C ALA A 73 9.65 2.79 18.22
N ALA A 74 8.89 3.88 18.01
CA ALA A 74 9.29 5.24 18.36
C ALA A 74 9.01 5.62 19.84
N GLY A 75 8.54 4.69 20.65
CA GLY A 75 8.28 4.86 22.08
C GLY A 75 6.89 5.39 22.43
N ASP A 76 5.92 5.33 21.50
CA ASP A 76 4.51 5.67 21.74
C ASP A 76 3.64 4.41 21.65
N ASP A 77 3.29 3.83 22.78
CA ASP A 77 2.52 2.61 22.85
C ASP A 77 1.01 2.90 22.84
N TYR A 78 0.43 2.95 21.65
CA TYR A 78 -1.00 3.08 21.44
C TYR A 78 -1.66 1.71 21.32
N ARG A 79 -2.90 1.59 21.81
CA ARG A 79 -3.70 0.38 21.62
C ARG A 79 -4.16 0.31 20.17
N THR A 80 -3.61 -0.60 19.40
CA THR A 80 -3.94 -0.82 17.97
C THR A 80 -5.44 -0.94 17.74
N ARG A 81 -6.17 -1.63 18.64
CA ARG A 81 -7.64 -1.75 18.58
C ARG A 81 -8.33 -0.39 18.56
N ASP A 82 -7.90 0.53 19.41
CA ASP A 82 -8.56 1.83 19.57
C ASP A 82 -8.30 2.70 18.34
N ILE A 83 -7.10 2.62 17.75
CA ILE A 83 -6.77 3.30 16.50
C ILE A 83 -7.67 2.78 15.37
N LEU A 84 -7.76 1.46 15.18
CA LEU A 84 -8.59 0.86 14.15
C LEU A 84 -10.08 1.17 14.32
N LEU A 85 -10.58 1.21 15.58
CA LEU A 85 -11.96 1.59 15.83
C LEU A 85 -12.25 3.06 15.49
N VAL A 86 -11.33 3.98 15.83
CA VAL A 86 -11.47 5.40 15.46
C VAL A 86 -11.45 5.59 13.96
N GLU A 87 -10.55 4.88 13.25
CA GLU A 87 -10.49 4.90 11.79
C GLU A 87 -11.78 4.37 11.14
N ALA A 88 -12.30 3.25 11.65
CA ALA A 88 -13.56 2.68 11.17
C ALA A 88 -14.74 3.64 11.40
N LEU A 89 -14.84 4.25 12.58
CA LEU A 89 -15.88 5.24 12.89
C LEU A 89 -15.74 6.48 12.00
N ALA A 90 -14.52 7.00 11.80
CA ALA A 90 -14.29 8.13 10.91
C ALA A 90 -14.70 7.80 9.46
N THR A 91 -14.41 6.59 8.98
CA THR A 91 -14.82 6.11 7.66
C THR A 91 -16.35 6.02 7.53
N LEU A 92 -17.04 5.50 8.56
CA LEU A 92 -18.50 5.44 8.57
C LEU A 92 -19.12 6.84 8.52
N VAL A 93 -18.62 7.76 9.35
CA VAL A 93 -19.11 9.16 9.36
C VAL A 93 -18.85 9.82 8.00
N ALA A 94 -17.65 9.65 7.44
CA ALA A 94 -17.32 10.18 6.11
C ALA A 94 -18.26 9.60 5.04
N GLY A 95 -18.50 8.29 5.04
CA GLY A 95 -19.40 7.61 4.10
C GLY A 95 -20.83 8.13 4.16
N VAL A 96 -21.37 8.34 5.37
CA VAL A 96 -22.71 8.93 5.57
C VAL A 96 -22.79 10.36 5.07
N CYS A 97 -21.68 11.12 5.14
CA CYS A 97 -21.59 12.50 4.63
C CYS A 97 -21.19 12.58 3.14
N GLY A 98 -21.19 11.45 2.41
CA GLY A 98 -20.82 11.42 0.99
C GLY A 98 -19.30 11.51 0.73
N GLY A 99 -18.48 11.32 1.75
CA GLY A 99 -17.03 11.26 1.64
C GLY A 99 -16.50 9.88 1.29
N VAL A 100 -15.19 9.80 1.11
CA VAL A 100 -14.47 8.54 0.85
C VAL A 100 -13.96 7.91 2.15
N ALA A 101 -13.55 6.65 2.07
CA ALA A 101 -12.93 5.95 3.18
C ALA A 101 -11.72 6.72 3.73
N GLN A 102 -11.61 6.78 5.05
CA GLN A 102 -10.46 7.35 5.73
C GLN A 102 -9.27 6.39 5.59
N THR A 103 -8.10 6.96 5.45
CA THR A 103 -6.87 6.18 5.45
C THR A 103 -6.33 6.03 6.86
N THR A 104 -5.50 5.01 7.06
CA THR A 104 -4.74 4.79 8.30
C THR A 104 -4.02 6.04 8.78
N PRO A 105 -3.80 6.18 10.10
CA PRO A 105 -2.94 7.19 10.65
C PRO A 105 -1.60 7.23 9.93
N TYR A 106 -1.00 8.40 9.83
CA TYR A 106 0.19 8.63 9.03
C TYR A 106 1.41 7.90 9.61
N ILE A 107 2.03 7.05 8.80
CA ILE A 107 3.19 6.23 9.19
C ILE A 107 4.44 7.06 9.50
N GLY A 108 4.49 8.31 9.10
CA GLY A 108 5.56 9.26 9.40
C GLY A 108 5.49 9.90 10.80
N GLN A 109 4.60 9.45 11.68
CA GLN A 109 4.51 9.93 13.06
C GLN A 109 5.86 9.92 13.79
N PRO A 110 6.71 8.88 13.69
CA PRO A 110 8.02 8.88 14.32
C PRO A 110 8.94 10.01 13.83
N ALA A 111 8.92 10.31 12.52
CA ALA A 111 9.70 11.41 11.97
C ALA A 111 9.30 12.77 12.55
N TYR A 112 8.01 13.03 12.68
CA TYR A 112 7.52 14.25 13.32
C TYR A 112 7.85 14.30 14.81
N LYS A 113 7.80 13.16 15.50
CA LYS A 113 8.22 13.06 16.90
C LYS A 113 9.70 13.41 17.08
N HIS A 114 10.57 12.92 16.19
CA HIS A 114 12.00 13.29 16.18
C HIS A 114 12.23 14.79 15.94
N MET A 115 11.37 15.44 15.16
CA MET A 115 11.36 16.90 14.97
C MET A 115 10.77 17.67 16.16
N GLY A 116 10.39 17.00 17.26
CA GLY A 116 9.83 17.61 18.46
C GLY A 116 8.32 17.82 18.45
N ALA A 117 7.59 17.31 17.44
CA ALA A 117 6.14 17.38 17.42
C ALA A 117 5.51 16.53 18.54
N ARG A 118 4.39 17.01 19.07
CA ARG A 118 3.62 16.35 20.13
C ARG A 118 2.14 16.32 19.74
N SER A 119 1.28 15.74 20.57
CA SER A 119 -0.16 15.58 20.30
C SER A 119 -0.88 16.84 19.80
N GLY A 120 -0.44 18.02 20.23
CA GLY A 120 -1.03 19.31 19.79
C GLY A 120 -0.93 19.57 18.29
N TYR A 121 0.11 19.10 17.60
CA TYR A 121 0.20 19.30 16.16
C TYR A 121 -0.87 18.51 15.40
N THR A 122 -1.17 17.30 15.86
CA THR A 122 -2.21 16.44 15.24
C THR A 122 -3.58 17.09 15.37
N LEU A 123 -3.89 17.64 16.56
CA LEU A 123 -5.14 18.38 16.78
C LEU A 123 -5.23 19.59 15.86
N LEU A 124 -4.19 20.43 15.81
CA LEU A 124 -4.16 21.62 14.95
C LEU A 124 -4.28 21.23 13.47
N THR A 125 -3.62 20.17 13.04
CA THR A 125 -3.74 19.68 11.66
C THR A 125 -5.16 19.22 11.36
N GLY A 126 -5.79 18.47 12.28
CA GLY A 126 -7.18 18.02 12.13
C GLY A 126 -8.17 19.20 12.04
N VAL A 127 -8.03 20.19 12.92
CA VAL A 127 -8.85 21.40 12.92
C VAL A 127 -8.63 22.20 11.63
N PHE A 128 -7.38 22.40 11.22
CA PHE A 128 -7.04 23.13 10.00
C PHE A 128 -7.60 22.45 8.74
N ILE A 129 -7.43 21.14 8.62
CA ILE A 129 -7.96 20.38 7.48
C ILE A 129 -9.49 20.34 7.53
N GLY A 130 -10.10 20.13 8.70
CA GLY A 130 -11.54 20.08 8.85
C GLY A 130 -12.22 21.41 8.49
N ILE A 131 -11.81 22.49 9.13
CA ILE A 131 -12.37 23.82 8.87
C ILE A 131 -11.97 24.29 7.46
N GLY A 132 -10.70 24.15 7.09
CA GLY A 132 -10.21 24.55 5.78
C GLY A 132 -10.83 23.77 4.62
N GLY A 133 -11.17 22.49 4.86
CA GLY A 133 -11.94 21.65 3.92
C GLY A 133 -13.37 22.16 3.74
N MET A 134 -14.07 22.44 4.85
CA MET A 134 -15.43 23.02 4.82
C MET A 134 -15.47 24.38 4.13
N LEU A 135 -14.44 25.19 4.29
CA LEU A 135 -14.32 26.49 3.64
C LEU A 135 -13.78 26.40 2.20
N GLY A 136 -13.46 25.22 1.69
CA GLY A 136 -12.87 25.04 0.35
C GLY A 136 -11.42 25.53 0.22
N VAL A 137 -10.79 26.01 1.30
CA VAL A 137 -9.42 26.54 1.30
C VAL A 137 -8.40 25.45 1.00
N ILE A 138 -8.61 24.23 1.52
CA ILE A 138 -7.68 23.13 1.33
C ILE A 138 -7.57 22.72 -0.14
N SER A 139 -8.68 22.66 -0.86
CA SER A 139 -8.67 22.33 -2.30
C SER A 139 -7.89 23.38 -3.11
N GLY A 140 -8.04 24.65 -2.76
CA GLY A 140 -7.24 25.73 -3.33
C GLY A 140 -5.75 25.59 -3.04
N LEU A 141 -5.38 25.35 -1.77
CA LEU A 141 -3.98 25.18 -1.37
C LEU A 141 -3.30 23.99 -2.08
N VAL A 142 -4.01 22.86 -2.23
CA VAL A 142 -3.47 21.68 -2.91
C VAL A 142 -3.17 21.96 -4.38
N GLN A 143 -4.02 22.73 -5.07
CA GLN A 143 -3.77 23.12 -6.46
C GLN A 143 -2.52 24.00 -6.62
N TRP A 144 -2.17 24.78 -5.62
CA TRP A 144 -1.00 25.69 -5.64
C TRP A 144 0.31 25.00 -5.23
N LEU A 145 0.27 23.75 -4.74
CA LEU A 145 1.44 23.02 -4.30
C LEU A 145 1.90 22.05 -5.39
N PRO A 146 2.93 22.41 -6.21
CA PRO A 146 3.43 21.51 -7.23
C PRO A 146 3.99 20.22 -6.62
N LEU A 147 3.77 19.08 -7.27
CA LEU A 147 4.31 17.80 -6.83
C LEU A 147 5.85 17.85 -6.68
N ALA A 148 6.54 18.60 -7.55
CA ALA A 148 7.98 18.79 -7.48
C ALA A 148 8.46 19.41 -6.15
N VAL A 149 7.61 20.21 -5.49
CA VAL A 149 7.90 20.82 -4.19
C VAL A 149 7.61 19.85 -3.03
N LEU A 150 6.61 18.98 -3.20
CA LEU A 150 6.24 17.98 -2.20
C LEU A 150 7.14 16.74 -2.24
N ALA A 151 7.63 16.36 -3.43
CA ALA A 151 8.41 15.14 -3.61
C ALA A 151 9.64 15.03 -2.68
N PRO A 152 10.47 16.07 -2.47
CA PRO A 152 11.61 15.98 -1.54
C PRO A 152 11.20 15.66 -0.11
N ILE A 153 10.06 16.19 0.36
CA ILE A 153 9.55 15.92 1.72
C ILE A 153 9.15 14.45 1.83
N ILE A 154 8.43 13.94 0.82
CA ILE A 154 8.00 12.54 0.78
C ILE A 154 9.21 11.60 0.74
N VAL A 155 10.24 11.92 -0.07
CA VAL A 155 11.49 11.16 -0.15
C VAL A 155 12.20 11.15 1.21
N TYR A 156 12.34 12.30 1.85
CA TYR A 156 12.97 12.39 3.17
C TYR A 156 12.25 11.50 4.21
N VAL A 157 10.94 11.63 4.30
CA VAL A 157 10.12 10.82 5.23
C VAL A 157 10.21 9.33 4.89
N SER A 158 10.23 8.95 3.62
CA SER A 158 10.38 7.56 3.21
C SER A 158 11.72 6.95 3.60
N ILE A 159 12.82 7.73 3.50
CA ILE A 159 14.15 7.32 3.96
C ILE A 159 14.14 7.12 5.48
N ASP A 160 13.55 8.04 6.23
CA ASP A 160 13.46 7.96 7.68
C ASP A 160 12.68 6.72 8.14
N ILE A 161 11.49 6.48 7.55
CA ILE A 161 10.67 5.29 7.83
C ILE A 161 11.45 4.00 7.52
N THR A 162 12.13 3.96 6.37
CA THR A 162 12.92 2.79 5.97
C THR A 162 14.06 2.55 6.95
N THR A 163 14.77 3.61 7.36
CA THR A 163 15.84 3.53 8.35
C THR A 163 15.34 3.00 9.69
N GLN A 164 14.19 3.48 10.17
CA GLN A 164 13.56 3.00 11.41
C GLN A 164 13.18 1.52 11.31
N ALA A 165 12.63 1.08 10.16
CA ALA A 165 12.29 -0.31 9.94
C ALA A 165 13.52 -1.24 10.07
N PHE A 166 14.66 -0.83 9.51
CA PHE A 166 15.91 -1.57 9.66
C PHE A 166 16.47 -1.52 11.09
N GLN A 167 16.35 -0.39 11.77
CA GLN A 167 16.81 -0.24 13.17
C GLN A 167 15.96 -1.07 14.15
N ALA A 168 14.66 -1.18 13.92
CA ALA A 168 13.74 -1.98 14.73
C ALA A 168 13.85 -3.48 14.47
N THR A 169 14.50 -3.88 13.37
CA THR A 169 14.63 -5.28 12.96
C THR A 169 15.98 -5.84 13.40
N PRO A 170 16.05 -7.07 13.96
CA PRO A 170 17.32 -7.73 14.26
C PRO A 170 18.23 -7.79 13.02
N ARG A 171 19.51 -7.49 13.19
CA ARG A 171 20.48 -7.40 12.08
C ARG A 171 20.51 -8.65 11.19
N GLN A 172 20.34 -9.83 11.79
CA GLN A 172 20.28 -11.08 11.05
C GLN A 172 19.12 -11.17 10.04
N HIS A 173 18.03 -10.41 10.25
CA HIS A 173 16.86 -10.37 9.39
C HIS A 173 16.92 -9.29 8.30
N SER A 174 18.01 -8.52 8.20
CA SER A 174 18.13 -7.43 7.22
C SER A 174 17.94 -7.90 5.77
N GLY A 175 18.42 -9.10 5.42
CA GLY A 175 18.18 -9.69 4.10
C GLY A 175 16.70 -9.99 3.83
N ALA A 176 15.95 -10.41 4.85
CA ALA A 176 14.51 -10.60 4.74
C ALA A 176 13.79 -9.28 4.46
N MET A 177 14.20 -8.18 5.11
CA MET A 177 13.64 -6.85 4.88
C MET A 177 13.82 -6.39 3.42
N VAL A 178 15.00 -6.61 2.84
CA VAL A 178 15.27 -6.25 1.43
C VAL A 178 14.34 -6.99 0.48
N LEU A 179 14.06 -8.27 0.73
CA LEU A 179 13.13 -9.05 -0.08
C LEU A 179 11.72 -8.45 -0.12
N GLY A 180 11.28 -7.85 0.99
CA GLY A 180 9.97 -7.19 1.09
C GLY A 180 9.78 -5.99 0.16
N PHE A 181 10.84 -5.41 -0.40
CA PHE A 181 10.72 -4.31 -1.38
C PHE A 181 10.28 -4.80 -2.77
N LEU A 182 10.52 -6.07 -3.12
CA LEU A 182 10.21 -6.58 -4.46
C LEU A 182 8.72 -6.44 -4.82
N PRO A 183 7.76 -6.87 -3.97
CA PRO A 183 6.35 -6.67 -4.26
C PRO A 183 5.97 -5.18 -4.38
N SER A 184 6.61 -4.30 -3.60
CA SER A 184 6.36 -2.86 -3.65
C SER A 184 6.83 -2.24 -4.97
N VAL A 185 7.98 -2.69 -5.50
CA VAL A 185 8.47 -2.27 -6.83
C VAL A 185 7.53 -2.76 -7.94
N ALA A 186 7.06 -4.01 -7.84
CA ALA A 186 6.07 -4.54 -8.78
C ALA A 186 4.77 -3.71 -8.75
N TYR A 187 4.29 -3.33 -7.57
CA TYR A 187 3.13 -2.46 -7.42
C TYR A 187 3.34 -1.07 -8.03
N LEU A 188 4.54 -0.47 -7.88
CA LEU A 188 4.87 0.79 -8.53
C LEU A 188 4.72 0.70 -10.05
N LEU A 189 5.17 -0.40 -10.67
CA LEU A 189 4.98 -0.64 -12.10
C LEU A 189 3.51 -0.77 -12.46
N THR A 190 2.73 -1.47 -11.65
CA THR A 190 1.27 -1.61 -11.84
C THR A 190 0.55 -0.25 -11.86
N ILE A 191 0.95 0.69 -11.00
CA ILE A 191 0.38 2.04 -10.96
C ILE A 191 0.83 2.88 -12.16
N LYS A 192 2.07 2.73 -12.62
CA LYS A 192 2.66 3.61 -13.65
C LYS A 192 2.38 3.15 -15.07
N ALA A 193 2.27 1.85 -15.30
CA ALA A 193 2.08 1.28 -16.63
C ALA A 193 0.86 1.84 -17.39
N PRO A 194 -0.33 2.06 -16.75
CA PRO A 194 -1.48 2.66 -17.44
C PRO A 194 -1.24 4.10 -17.92
N GLY A 195 -0.25 4.81 -17.38
CA GLY A 195 0.14 6.14 -17.85
C GLY A 195 1.10 6.12 -19.04
N TRP A 196 1.71 4.97 -19.34
CA TRP A 196 2.68 4.80 -20.43
C TRP A 196 2.14 3.98 -21.60
N ILE A 197 1.20 3.08 -21.31
CA ILE A 197 0.65 2.11 -22.26
C ILE A 197 -0.86 2.28 -22.26
N ALA A 198 -1.48 2.36 -23.43
CA ALA A 198 -2.92 2.46 -23.54
C ALA A 198 -3.60 1.21 -22.95
N PRO A 199 -4.78 1.34 -22.31
CA PRO A 199 -5.42 0.23 -21.60
C PRO A 199 -5.71 -1.00 -22.46
N ASP A 200 -6.09 -0.80 -23.70
CA ASP A 200 -6.33 -1.85 -24.70
C ASP A 200 -5.05 -2.60 -25.08
N GLN A 201 -3.94 -1.86 -25.24
CA GLN A 201 -2.62 -2.43 -25.49
C GLN A 201 -2.12 -3.17 -24.24
N LEU A 202 -2.34 -2.62 -23.04
CA LEU A 202 -1.93 -3.25 -21.80
C LEU A 202 -2.62 -4.61 -21.63
N VAL A 203 -3.94 -4.68 -21.87
CA VAL A 203 -4.70 -5.93 -21.85
C VAL A 203 -4.17 -6.89 -22.91
N ALA A 204 -3.91 -6.43 -24.12
CA ALA A 204 -3.37 -7.26 -25.19
C ALA A 204 -1.99 -7.83 -24.83
N LEU A 205 -1.10 -7.03 -24.24
CA LEU A 205 0.23 -7.46 -23.84
C LEU A 205 0.20 -8.49 -22.71
N THR A 206 -0.73 -8.37 -21.77
CA THR A 206 -0.83 -9.26 -20.60
C THR A 206 -1.61 -10.53 -20.86
N THR A 207 -2.43 -10.60 -21.93
CA THR A 207 -3.30 -11.76 -22.18
C THR A 207 -2.86 -12.61 -23.37
N LYS A 208 -2.08 -12.08 -24.32
CA LYS A 208 -1.63 -12.82 -25.51
C LYS A 208 -0.44 -13.72 -25.19
N VAL A 209 -0.59 -15.00 -25.52
CA VAL A 209 0.45 -16.03 -25.40
C VAL A 209 1.21 -16.25 -26.72
N ASP A 210 0.77 -15.63 -27.80
CA ASP A 210 1.13 -15.95 -29.20
C ASP A 210 2.45 -15.31 -29.69
N GLY A 211 3.43 -15.14 -28.78
CA GLY A 211 4.74 -14.57 -29.12
C GLY A 211 4.79 -13.04 -29.27
N HIS A 212 3.65 -12.37 -29.21
CA HIS A 212 3.52 -10.90 -29.24
C HIS A 212 3.05 -10.31 -27.89
N GLY A 213 2.89 -11.15 -26.85
CA GLY A 213 2.57 -10.74 -25.50
C GLY A 213 3.82 -10.61 -24.63
N LEU A 214 3.66 -9.95 -23.48
CA LEU A 214 4.65 -9.88 -22.41
C LEU A 214 4.08 -10.60 -21.17
N PRO A 215 4.11 -11.95 -21.13
CA PRO A 215 3.58 -12.70 -20.00
C PRO A 215 4.28 -12.33 -18.68
N GLU A 216 5.52 -11.87 -18.74
CA GLU A 216 6.28 -11.36 -17.59
C GLU A 216 5.59 -10.13 -16.98
N LEU A 217 4.97 -9.28 -17.80
CA LEU A 217 4.25 -8.11 -17.32
C LEU A 217 3.01 -8.52 -16.52
N ALA A 218 2.31 -9.58 -16.95
CA ALA A 218 1.18 -10.14 -16.19
C ALA A 218 1.64 -10.70 -14.83
N VAL A 219 2.80 -11.34 -14.78
CA VAL A 219 3.40 -11.84 -13.52
C VAL A 219 3.77 -10.67 -12.61
N ILE A 220 4.36 -9.58 -13.15
CA ILE A 220 4.71 -8.38 -12.38
C ILE A 220 3.45 -7.74 -11.79
N PHE A 221 2.38 -7.63 -12.57
CA PHE A 221 1.11 -7.07 -12.07
C PHE A 221 0.49 -7.96 -11.00
N ALA A 222 0.48 -9.28 -11.21
CA ALA A 222 0.04 -10.20 -10.18
C ALA A 222 0.89 -10.05 -8.90
N LEU A 223 2.21 -9.94 -9.01
CA LEU A 223 3.11 -9.72 -7.87
C LEU A 223 2.82 -8.39 -7.14
N GLY A 224 2.44 -7.34 -7.87
CA GLY A 224 2.07 -6.05 -7.31
C GLY A 224 0.73 -6.08 -6.54
N ASN A 225 -0.21 -6.93 -6.96
CA ASN A 225 -1.50 -7.02 -6.30
C ASN A 225 -1.38 -7.70 -4.92
N GLY A 226 -1.82 -7.00 -3.87
CA GLY A 226 -1.68 -7.44 -2.48
C GLY A 226 -0.24 -7.32 -1.94
N PHE A 227 0.57 -6.40 -2.50
CA PHE A 227 2.00 -6.26 -2.23
C PHE A 227 2.36 -6.15 -0.74
N ILE A 228 1.56 -5.48 0.09
CA ILE A 228 1.85 -5.32 1.53
C ILE A 228 1.79 -6.68 2.22
N ILE A 229 0.72 -7.45 2.01
CA ILE A 229 0.54 -8.76 2.61
C ILE A 229 1.64 -9.72 2.09
N THR A 230 1.93 -9.66 0.80
CA THR A 230 3.00 -10.44 0.17
C THR A 230 4.35 -10.13 0.82
N ALA A 231 4.72 -8.85 0.95
CA ALA A 231 5.96 -8.43 1.60
C ALA A 231 6.05 -8.93 3.04
N MET A 232 4.98 -8.77 3.83
CA MET A 232 4.92 -9.26 5.21
C MET A 232 5.15 -10.77 5.30
N LEU A 233 4.46 -11.56 4.47
CA LEU A 233 4.59 -13.03 4.47
C LEU A 233 5.98 -13.47 4.00
N TRP A 234 6.57 -12.80 3.01
CA TRP A 234 7.91 -13.12 2.54
C TRP A 234 8.96 -12.81 3.59
N ILE A 235 8.90 -11.60 4.20
CA ILE A 235 9.80 -11.22 5.30
C ILE A 235 9.66 -12.20 6.47
N ALA A 236 8.43 -12.51 6.89
CA ALA A 236 8.15 -13.43 7.99
C ALA A 236 8.66 -14.85 7.70
N THR A 237 8.51 -15.33 6.45
CA THR A 237 9.03 -16.62 6.01
C THR A 237 10.55 -16.68 6.12
N VAL A 238 11.24 -15.69 5.53
CA VAL A 238 12.72 -15.68 5.52
C VAL A 238 13.27 -15.46 6.93
N ALA A 239 12.65 -14.59 7.72
CA ALA A 239 13.03 -14.41 9.13
C ALA A 239 12.86 -15.71 9.93
N ALA A 240 11.77 -16.46 9.73
CA ALA A 240 11.56 -17.74 10.37
C ALA A 240 12.58 -18.79 9.92
N MET A 241 13.02 -18.77 8.65
CA MET A 241 14.10 -19.63 8.14
C MET A 241 15.44 -19.30 8.80
N ILE A 242 15.78 -18.02 8.90
CA ILE A 242 17.01 -17.55 9.56
C ILE A 242 17.04 -17.96 11.04
N ASP A 243 15.87 -17.90 11.72
CA ASP A 243 15.72 -18.34 13.12
C ASP A 243 15.68 -19.87 13.30
N GLY A 244 15.81 -20.65 12.22
CA GLY A 244 15.69 -22.12 12.28
C GLY A 244 14.26 -22.63 12.52
N ARG A 245 13.25 -21.74 12.45
CA ARG A 245 11.83 -22.06 12.71
C ARG A 245 11.12 -22.50 11.43
N LEU A 246 11.64 -23.54 10.75
CA LEU A 246 11.20 -23.93 9.41
C LEU A 246 9.70 -24.22 9.30
N ARG A 247 9.09 -24.82 10.34
CA ARG A 247 7.64 -25.08 10.38
C ARG A 247 6.80 -23.79 10.36
N ARG A 248 7.29 -22.72 11.01
CA ARG A 248 6.62 -21.39 10.95
C ARG A 248 6.76 -20.79 9.57
N GLY A 249 7.95 -20.88 8.96
CA GLY A 249 8.15 -20.44 7.57
C GLY A 249 7.21 -21.16 6.59
N ALA A 250 7.08 -22.48 6.74
CA ALA A 250 6.13 -23.25 5.95
C ALA A 250 4.67 -22.81 6.16
N ALA A 251 4.28 -22.51 7.40
CA ALA A 251 2.93 -22.00 7.68
C ALA A 251 2.65 -20.66 6.98
N PHE A 252 3.60 -19.72 6.97
CA PHE A 252 3.46 -18.46 6.24
C PHE A 252 3.32 -18.67 4.73
N LEU A 253 4.07 -19.60 4.15
CA LEU A 253 3.96 -19.96 2.73
C LEU A 253 2.61 -20.61 2.41
N LEU A 254 2.08 -21.47 3.27
CA LEU A 254 0.74 -22.05 3.08
C LEU A 254 -0.36 -20.99 3.18
N VAL A 255 -0.22 -20.02 4.09
CA VAL A 255 -1.12 -18.85 4.14
C VAL A 255 -1.03 -18.05 2.83
N ALA A 256 0.19 -17.81 2.33
CA ALA A 256 0.39 -17.12 1.05
C ALA A 256 -0.25 -17.89 -0.10
N ALA A 257 -0.11 -19.24 -0.15
CA ALA A 257 -0.76 -20.07 -1.15
C ALA A 257 -2.30 -19.95 -1.09
N GLY A 258 -2.87 -20.00 0.11
CA GLY A 258 -4.32 -19.83 0.31
C GLY A 258 -4.83 -18.47 -0.14
N LEU A 259 -4.14 -17.39 0.25
CA LEU A 259 -4.50 -16.02 -0.15
C LEU A 259 -4.37 -15.82 -1.67
N THR A 260 -3.33 -16.40 -2.30
CA THR A 260 -3.14 -16.37 -3.75
C THR A 260 -4.26 -17.11 -4.48
N LEU A 261 -4.70 -18.23 -3.93
CA LEU A 261 -5.74 -19.06 -4.55
C LEU A 261 -7.05 -18.28 -4.75
N PHE A 262 -7.36 -17.35 -3.85
CA PHE A 262 -8.54 -16.51 -3.91
C PHE A 262 -8.26 -15.08 -4.43
N GLY A 263 -7.05 -14.77 -4.87
CA GLY A 263 -6.68 -13.47 -5.41
C GLY A 263 -6.55 -12.35 -4.38
N LEU A 264 -6.44 -12.66 -3.09
CA LEU A 264 -6.16 -11.67 -2.05
C LEU A 264 -4.73 -11.12 -2.14
N ILE A 265 -3.80 -11.96 -2.59
CA ILE A 265 -2.47 -11.58 -3.07
C ILE A 265 -2.26 -12.20 -4.44
N HIS A 266 -1.37 -11.63 -5.25
CA HIS A 266 -1.08 -12.09 -6.62
C HIS A 266 -2.34 -12.20 -7.50
N SER A 267 -3.31 -11.30 -7.28
CA SER A 267 -4.48 -11.27 -8.13
C SER A 267 -4.07 -11.07 -9.59
N VAL A 268 -4.57 -11.93 -10.45
CA VAL A 268 -4.42 -11.86 -11.91
C VAL A 268 -5.49 -10.98 -12.56
N ASP A 269 -6.45 -10.49 -11.78
CA ASP A 269 -7.38 -9.47 -12.22
C ASP A 269 -6.64 -8.12 -12.27
N PRO A 270 -6.64 -7.40 -13.41
CA PRO A 270 -6.00 -6.09 -13.51
C PRO A 270 -6.48 -5.06 -12.50
N ARG A 271 -7.68 -5.24 -11.94
CA ARG A 271 -8.25 -4.39 -10.90
C ARG A 271 -7.91 -4.84 -9.48
N GLY A 272 -7.14 -5.93 -9.32
CA GLY A 272 -6.80 -6.49 -8.01
C GLY A 272 -7.96 -7.18 -7.30
N GLY A 273 -9.02 -7.57 -8.04
CA GLY A 273 -10.19 -8.22 -7.47
C GLY A 273 -9.91 -9.64 -6.98
N ILE A 274 -10.75 -10.11 -6.04
CA ILE A 274 -10.78 -11.51 -5.61
C ILE A 274 -11.54 -12.34 -6.65
N TYR A 275 -11.21 -13.60 -6.74
CA TYR A 275 -11.84 -14.57 -7.64
C TYR A 275 -11.92 -15.94 -7.00
N LEU A 276 -12.77 -16.79 -7.58
CA LEU A 276 -12.80 -18.21 -7.23
C LEU A 276 -11.83 -18.98 -8.14
N PRO A 277 -11.02 -19.90 -7.60
CA PRO A 277 -9.96 -20.58 -8.39
C PRO A 277 -10.45 -21.25 -9.67
N TRP A 278 -11.68 -21.76 -9.66
CA TRP A 278 -12.29 -22.44 -10.81
C TRP A 278 -12.86 -21.46 -11.85
N SER A 279 -13.01 -20.18 -11.56
CA SER A 279 -13.46 -19.17 -12.52
C SER A 279 -12.37 -18.69 -13.46
N LEU A 280 -11.08 -18.94 -13.12
CA LEU A 280 -9.94 -18.52 -13.91
C LEU A 280 -9.76 -19.36 -15.18
N GLN A 281 -9.43 -18.69 -16.30
CA GLN A 281 -9.17 -19.32 -17.59
C GLN A 281 -7.87 -18.79 -18.21
N GLY A 282 -7.32 -19.52 -19.17
CA GLY A 282 -6.15 -19.10 -19.95
C GLY A 282 -4.92 -18.80 -19.10
N LEU A 283 -4.20 -17.75 -19.47
CA LEU A 283 -2.96 -17.34 -18.81
C LEU A 283 -3.17 -16.97 -17.34
N ALA A 284 -4.28 -16.35 -16.99
CA ALA A 284 -4.61 -15.98 -15.61
C ALA A 284 -4.64 -17.22 -14.70
N ARG A 285 -5.23 -18.31 -15.16
CA ARG A 285 -5.22 -19.58 -14.42
C ARG A 285 -3.80 -20.12 -14.25
N VAL A 286 -2.99 -20.09 -15.31
CA VAL A 286 -1.61 -20.59 -15.27
C VAL A 286 -0.80 -19.80 -14.25
N ILE A 287 -0.82 -18.48 -14.30
CA ILE A 287 -0.06 -17.60 -13.38
C ILE A 287 -0.48 -17.86 -11.93
N SER A 288 -1.79 -17.85 -11.63
CA SER A 288 -2.29 -18.07 -10.27
C SER A 288 -1.82 -19.43 -9.73
N TRP A 289 -1.97 -20.51 -10.51
CA TRP A 289 -1.54 -21.85 -10.09
C TRP A 289 -0.03 -22.00 -9.98
N GLN A 290 0.77 -21.28 -10.76
CA GLN A 290 2.22 -21.24 -10.63
C GLN A 290 2.66 -20.63 -9.30
N PHE A 291 2.07 -19.49 -8.90
CA PHE A 291 2.33 -18.91 -7.57
C PHE A 291 1.93 -19.86 -6.43
N VAL A 292 0.72 -20.41 -6.49
CA VAL A 292 0.24 -21.37 -5.48
C VAL A 292 1.18 -22.59 -5.42
N GLY A 293 1.51 -23.16 -6.58
CA GLY A 293 2.41 -24.30 -6.67
C GLY A 293 3.80 -24.03 -6.10
N ALA A 294 4.36 -22.84 -6.39
CA ALA A 294 5.64 -22.42 -5.86
C ALA A 294 5.60 -22.31 -4.31
N TYR A 295 4.58 -21.69 -3.76
CA TYR A 295 4.42 -21.59 -2.30
C TYR A 295 4.24 -22.95 -1.63
N VAL A 296 3.43 -23.83 -2.20
CA VAL A 296 3.22 -25.18 -1.67
C VAL A 296 4.50 -26.00 -1.76
N ALA A 297 5.23 -25.93 -2.88
CA ALA A 297 6.49 -26.63 -3.05
C ALA A 297 7.55 -26.16 -2.04
N LEU A 298 7.69 -24.83 -1.86
CA LEU A 298 8.59 -24.27 -0.86
C LEU A 298 8.18 -24.64 0.57
N ALA A 299 6.88 -24.63 0.89
CA ALA A 299 6.38 -25.05 2.19
C ALA A 299 6.68 -26.53 2.46
N ALA A 300 6.44 -27.39 1.47
CA ALA A 300 6.77 -28.82 1.57
C ALA A 300 8.28 -29.03 1.78
N THR A 301 9.12 -28.29 1.06
CA THR A 301 10.58 -28.34 1.24
C THR A 301 10.97 -27.96 2.67
N LEU A 302 10.44 -26.85 3.22
CA LEU A 302 10.72 -26.43 4.58
C LEU A 302 10.25 -27.45 5.62
N LEU A 303 9.08 -28.07 5.40
CA LEU A 303 8.57 -29.11 6.27
C LEU A 303 9.47 -30.36 6.23
N LEU A 304 9.89 -30.81 5.06
CA LEU A 304 10.82 -31.93 4.91
C LEU A 304 12.15 -31.63 5.60
N LEU A 305 12.73 -30.46 5.39
CA LEU A 305 13.95 -30.03 6.07
C LEU A 305 13.77 -29.98 7.60
N SER A 306 12.56 -29.62 8.08
CA SER A 306 12.28 -29.60 9.53
C SER A 306 12.25 -30.99 10.19
N LEU A 307 12.18 -32.05 9.40
CA LEU A 307 12.23 -33.44 9.90
C LEU A 307 13.66 -33.97 9.99
N LEU A 308 14.62 -33.31 9.31
CA LEU A 308 16.03 -33.71 9.40
C LEU A 308 16.57 -33.31 10.78
N PRO A 309 17.40 -34.17 11.40
CA PRO A 309 18.02 -33.82 12.67
C PRO A 309 18.86 -32.57 12.50
N ALA A 310 18.66 -31.59 13.40
CA ALA A 310 19.45 -30.38 13.40
C ALA A 310 20.94 -30.73 13.46
N ARG A 311 21.66 -30.51 12.37
CA ARG A 311 23.10 -30.65 12.33
C ARG A 311 23.67 -29.62 13.29
N LYS A 312 24.12 -30.06 14.47
CA LYS A 312 24.90 -29.22 15.39
C LYS A 312 26.29 -29.01 14.74
N GLU A 313 26.38 -28.13 13.77
CA GLU A 313 27.65 -27.54 13.36
C GLU A 313 27.83 -26.29 14.20
N ALA A 314 28.62 -26.45 15.22
CA ALA A 314 29.83 -25.76 15.56
C ALA A 314 30.12 -24.53 14.63
N LEU A 315 29.58 -23.36 14.99
CA LEU A 315 30.20 -22.09 14.70
C LEU A 315 30.98 -21.74 15.96
N GLN A 316 32.20 -22.31 16.06
CA GLN A 316 33.28 -21.77 16.85
C GLN A 316 33.89 -20.58 16.15
#